data_d20ed87257fecfb94f1340f859b11616
#
_entry.id   d20ed87257fecfb94f1340f859b11616
#
_cell.length_a   1.000
_cell.length_b   1.000
_cell.length_c   1.000
_cell.angle_alpha   90.00
_cell.angle_beta   90.00
_cell.angle_gamma   90.00
#
_symmetry.space_group_name_H-M   'P 1'
#
loop_
_entity.id
_entity.type
_entity.pdbx_description
1 polymer ?
#
loop_
_entity_poly.entity_id
_entity_poly.type
_entity_poly.pdbx_seq_one_letter_code
_entity_poly.pdbx_strand_id
1 'polypeptide(L)'
;STNGVTSDSNTTINVPNIVDQLEAQSKTWKAYMQSLSLCNGNLLASSCGNQLYERKHDPFISYTDVQTNPERTANIVDLSQLDTDLANNEAPDYAWISPDQCHDMHGRGAPASDPCSFSNEQNLIAAGDAFLSATVNEIMSSQAWTGNSVIFITWDESDFTGTGPSGFGDTSGCCDAVPGGGHVATLVISHSDHAARTSDVAYNHYSMLTTIEDGWNLGCLGFTCDTANVTPMSDLVGPRG
;
A
#
# COMPACT_ATOMS: atom_id res chain seq x y z
N SER A 1 -3.90 4.98 16.47
CA SER A 1 -3.21 4.00 17.29
C SER A 1 -2.05 3.44 16.55
N THR A 2 -1.06 2.96 17.27
CA THR A 2 0.12 2.37 16.68
C THR A 2 0.21 0.90 17.12
N ASN A 3 0.79 0.06 16.28
CA ASN A 3 1.23 -1.28 16.67
C ASN A 3 2.51 -1.25 17.53
N GLY A 4 2.87 -0.06 18.05
CA GLY A 4 4.10 0.20 18.80
C GLY A 4 5.26 0.69 17.94
N VAL A 5 5.11 0.76 16.63
CA VAL A 5 6.10 1.38 15.71
C VAL A 5 5.76 2.86 15.58
N THR A 6 6.67 3.72 16.01
CA THR A 6 6.49 5.19 16.08
C THR A 6 7.52 5.96 15.28
N SER A 7 8.32 5.28 14.46
CA SER A 7 9.36 5.89 13.63
C SER A 7 9.69 4.97 12.45
N ASP A 8 10.31 5.53 11.41
CA ASP A 8 10.84 4.85 10.23
C ASP A 8 12.00 3.90 10.56
N SER A 9 11.79 2.99 11.49
CA SER A 9 12.80 2.02 11.88
C SER A 9 12.55 0.67 11.21
N ASN A 10 13.63 -0.06 10.91
CA ASN A 10 13.57 -1.43 10.44
C ASN A 10 13.15 -2.39 11.59
N THR A 11 11.97 -2.15 12.14
CA THR A 11 11.44 -2.91 13.27
C THR A 11 10.99 -4.29 12.81
N THR A 12 11.25 -5.30 13.64
CA THR A 12 10.69 -6.64 13.44
C THR A 12 9.53 -6.84 14.41
N ILE A 13 8.39 -7.27 13.88
CA ILE A 13 7.13 -7.41 14.60
C ILE A 13 6.72 -8.88 14.64
N ASN A 14 6.34 -9.37 15.79
CA ASN A 14 5.87 -10.75 15.98
C ASN A 14 4.41 -10.75 16.45
N VAL A 15 3.51 -10.48 15.51
CA VAL A 15 2.04 -10.50 15.73
C VAL A 15 1.36 -11.09 14.49
N PRO A 16 0.14 -11.61 14.60
CA PRO A 16 -0.66 -12.01 13.46
C PRO A 16 -0.81 -10.87 12.45
N ASN A 17 -0.81 -11.19 11.18
CA ASN A 17 -0.87 -10.22 10.10
C ASN A 17 -1.75 -10.73 8.93
N ILE A 18 -1.94 -9.90 7.92
CA ILE A 18 -2.81 -10.22 6.78
C ILE A 18 -2.33 -11.46 6.00
N VAL A 19 -1.02 -11.72 5.97
CA VAL A 19 -0.49 -12.91 5.26
C VAL A 19 -1.02 -14.18 5.91
N ASP A 20 -1.06 -14.24 7.24
CA ASP A 20 -1.61 -15.39 7.97
C ASP A 20 -3.08 -15.62 7.62
N GLN A 21 -3.86 -14.53 7.55
CA GLN A 21 -5.27 -14.61 7.22
C GLN A 21 -5.50 -15.07 5.77
N LEU A 22 -4.75 -14.51 4.82
CA LEU A 22 -4.84 -14.87 3.40
C LEU A 22 -4.51 -16.36 3.18
N GLU A 23 -3.37 -16.80 3.70
CA GLU A 23 -2.94 -18.19 3.56
C GLU A 23 -3.90 -19.19 4.25
N ALA A 24 -4.48 -18.82 5.39
CA ALA A 24 -5.50 -19.63 6.07
C ALA A 24 -6.77 -19.84 5.21
N GLN A 25 -7.06 -18.91 4.32
CA GLN A 25 -8.16 -18.98 3.35
C GLN A 25 -7.69 -19.43 1.94
N SER A 26 -6.49 -19.98 1.85
CA SER A 26 -5.90 -20.44 0.58
C SER A 26 -5.83 -19.34 -0.48
N LYS A 27 -5.65 -18.08 -0.04
CA LYS A 27 -5.45 -16.94 -0.91
C LYS A 27 -3.97 -16.72 -1.18
N THR A 28 -3.65 -16.47 -2.42
CA THR A 28 -2.30 -16.12 -2.84
C THR A 28 -2.02 -14.63 -2.64
N TRP A 29 -0.76 -14.29 -2.36
CA TRP A 29 -0.35 -12.90 -2.18
C TRP A 29 1.04 -12.64 -2.74
N LYS A 30 1.30 -11.42 -3.19
CA LYS A 30 2.64 -10.91 -3.54
C LYS A 30 2.77 -9.44 -3.18
N ALA A 31 4.00 -9.06 -2.83
CA ALA A 31 4.42 -7.67 -2.70
C ALA A 31 5.37 -7.33 -3.87
N TYR A 32 4.93 -6.43 -4.74
CA TYR A 32 5.67 -5.92 -5.87
C TYR A 32 6.32 -4.60 -5.49
N MET A 33 7.63 -4.63 -5.27
CA MET A 33 8.39 -3.51 -4.73
C MET A 33 9.26 -2.91 -5.83
N GLN A 34 8.98 -1.68 -6.25
CA GLN A 34 9.80 -1.03 -7.27
C GLN A 34 11.23 -0.80 -6.78
N SER A 35 12.20 -1.03 -7.66
CA SER A 35 13.64 -0.89 -7.37
C SER A 35 14.22 -1.88 -6.35
N LEU A 36 13.47 -2.92 -5.94
CA LEU A 36 13.96 -3.97 -5.04
C LEU A 36 15.15 -4.73 -5.62
N SER A 37 15.19 -4.92 -6.93
CA SER A 37 16.31 -5.57 -7.63
C SER A 37 17.67 -4.93 -7.34
N LEU A 38 17.69 -3.62 -7.03
CA LEU A 38 18.90 -2.90 -6.65
C LEU A 38 19.48 -3.33 -5.28
N CYS A 39 18.72 -4.09 -4.51
CA CYS A 39 19.16 -4.67 -3.24
C CYS A 39 19.97 -5.98 -3.41
N ASN A 40 20.11 -6.49 -4.63
CA ASN A 40 20.86 -7.71 -4.94
C ASN A 40 20.45 -8.92 -4.08
N GLY A 41 19.16 -9.09 -3.86
CA GLY A 41 18.57 -10.19 -3.09
C GLY A 41 18.59 -9.99 -1.56
N ASN A 42 19.04 -8.85 -1.06
CA ASN A 42 19.02 -8.55 0.37
C ASN A 42 17.69 -7.83 0.75
N LEU A 43 16.65 -8.58 1.05
CA LEU A 43 15.34 -8.05 1.48
C LEU A 43 15.42 -7.27 2.81
N LEU A 44 16.47 -7.45 3.60
CA LEU A 44 16.66 -6.77 4.89
C LEU A 44 17.47 -5.47 4.77
N ALA A 45 17.94 -5.13 3.56
CA ALA A 45 18.60 -3.84 3.35
C ALA A 45 17.62 -2.70 3.65
N SER A 46 18.05 -1.72 4.44
CA SER A 46 17.19 -0.57 4.78
C SER A 46 16.86 0.28 3.58
N SER A 47 17.80 0.42 2.66
CA SER A 47 17.69 1.22 1.45
C SER A 47 18.62 0.70 0.37
N CYS A 48 18.22 0.83 -0.90
CA CYS A 48 19.01 0.41 -2.06
C CYS A 48 18.87 1.41 -3.21
N GLY A 49 19.79 1.33 -4.19
CA GLY A 49 19.70 2.16 -5.39
C GLY A 49 19.80 3.66 -5.11
N ASN A 50 20.66 4.06 -4.17
CA ASN A 50 20.75 5.46 -3.73
C ASN A 50 19.40 6.00 -3.26
N GLN A 51 18.77 5.29 -2.32
CA GLN A 51 17.47 5.64 -1.72
C GLN A 51 16.28 5.59 -2.70
N LEU A 52 16.34 4.82 -3.77
CA LEU A 52 15.16 4.55 -4.58
C LEU A 52 14.24 3.56 -3.88
N TYR A 53 14.77 2.39 -3.50
CA TYR A 53 14.04 1.45 -2.66
C TYR A 53 14.26 1.77 -1.19
N GLU A 54 13.17 1.80 -0.42
CA GLU A 54 13.17 1.92 1.03
C GLU A 54 12.39 0.76 1.66
N ARG A 55 13.06 -0.01 2.55
CA ARG A 55 12.45 -1.18 3.19
C ARG A 55 11.18 -0.85 3.99
N LYS A 56 11.09 0.36 4.53
CA LYS A 56 9.92 0.82 5.28
C LYS A 56 8.61 0.80 4.46
N HIS A 57 8.71 0.83 3.13
CA HIS A 57 7.58 0.73 2.22
C HIS A 57 7.12 -0.72 1.96
N ASP A 58 7.87 -1.70 2.48
CA ASP A 58 7.50 -3.11 2.48
C ASP A 58 7.03 -3.53 3.88
N PRO A 59 5.71 -3.52 4.14
CA PRO A 59 5.21 -3.89 5.45
C PRO A 59 5.43 -5.37 5.77
N PHE A 60 5.48 -6.25 4.77
CA PHE A 60 5.53 -7.69 4.96
C PHE A 60 6.87 -8.15 5.54
N ILE A 61 7.97 -7.60 5.05
CA ILE A 61 9.31 -7.95 5.54
C ILE A 61 9.54 -7.54 7.00
N SER A 62 8.65 -6.74 7.57
CA SER A 62 8.72 -6.35 8.98
C SER A 62 8.16 -7.42 9.93
N TYR A 63 7.46 -8.42 9.44
CA TYR A 63 6.94 -9.50 10.27
C TYR A 63 7.92 -10.66 10.39
N THR A 64 8.12 -11.15 11.63
CA THR A 64 9.08 -12.23 11.93
C THR A 64 8.78 -13.51 11.15
N ASP A 65 7.52 -13.88 11.07
CA ASP A 65 7.04 -15.07 10.41
C ASP A 65 7.17 -15.00 8.87
N VAL A 66 7.20 -13.79 8.30
CA VAL A 66 7.56 -13.57 6.90
C VAL A 66 9.07 -13.64 6.72
N GLN A 67 9.84 -12.88 7.53
CA GLN A 67 11.31 -12.84 7.43
C GLN A 67 11.97 -14.21 7.52
N THR A 68 11.44 -15.08 8.38
CA THR A 68 12.04 -16.38 8.67
C THR A 68 11.50 -17.53 7.82
N ASN A 69 10.53 -17.26 6.97
CA ASN A 69 9.92 -18.25 6.08
C ASN A 69 10.34 -17.98 4.61
N PRO A 70 11.17 -18.84 4.00
CA PRO A 70 11.61 -18.69 2.61
C PRO A 70 10.46 -18.70 1.58
N GLU A 71 9.37 -19.42 1.84
CA GLU A 71 8.20 -19.45 0.95
C GLU A 71 7.46 -18.10 0.96
N ARG A 72 7.36 -17.45 2.13
CA ARG A 72 6.77 -16.12 2.27
C ARG A 72 7.68 -15.03 1.69
N THR A 73 8.98 -15.07 1.97
CA THR A 73 9.90 -14.09 1.40
C THR A 73 10.01 -14.17 -0.12
N ALA A 74 9.75 -15.34 -0.73
CA ALA A 74 9.70 -15.50 -2.18
C ALA A 74 8.52 -14.72 -2.84
N ASN A 75 7.52 -14.32 -2.07
CA ASN A 75 6.39 -13.49 -2.53
C ASN A 75 6.70 -11.99 -2.51
N ILE A 76 7.86 -11.58 -1.97
CA ILE A 76 8.33 -10.19 -2.03
C ILE A 76 9.27 -10.08 -3.22
N VAL A 77 8.81 -9.43 -4.28
CA VAL A 77 9.47 -9.43 -5.59
C VAL A 77 9.68 -8.02 -6.13
N ASP A 78 10.60 -7.88 -7.07
CA ASP A 78 10.74 -6.61 -7.80
C ASP A 78 9.47 -6.34 -8.64
N LEU A 79 9.10 -5.07 -8.78
CA LEU A 79 7.89 -4.67 -9.49
C LEU A 79 7.84 -5.19 -10.92
N SER A 80 8.97 -5.39 -11.59
CA SER A 80 9.03 -5.96 -12.95
C SER A 80 8.41 -7.37 -13.05
N GLN A 81 8.22 -8.06 -11.93
CA GLN A 81 7.52 -9.34 -11.92
C GLN A 81 6.00 -9.17 -12.16
N LEU A 82 5.43 -7.99 -11.90
CA LEU A 82 4.00 -7.72 -12.12
C LEU A 82 3.63 -7.91 -13.60
N ASP A 83 4.39 -7.33 -14.52
CA ASP A 83 4.17 -7.45 -15.96
C ASP A 83 4.13 -8.93 -16.39
N THR A 84 5.05 -9.72 -15.84
CA THR A 84 5.15 -11.16 -16.12
C THR A 84 3.92 -11.91 -15.58
N ASP A 85 3.54 -11.64 -14.33
CA ASP A 85 2.41 -12.32 -13.68
C ASP A 85 1.08 -11.96 -14.37
N LEU A 86 0.89 -10.70 -14.76
CA LEU A 86 -0.30 -10.26 -15.49
C LEU A 86 -0.36 -10.90 -16.88
N ALA A 87 0.75 -10.93 -17.61
CA ALA A 87 0.83 -11.51 -18.96
C ALA A 87 0.55 -13.02 -18.96
N ASN A 88 0.96 -13.73 -17.91
CA ASN A 88 0.81 -15.17 -17.77
C ASN A 88 -0.50 -15.57 -17.06
N ASN A 89 -1.31 -14.63 -16.62
CA ASN A 89 -2.48 -14.87 -15.76
C ASN A 89 -2.12 -15.59 -14.44
N GLU A 90 -1.00 -15.15 -13.83
CA GLU A 90 -0.44 -15.66 -12.57
C GLU A 90 -0.50 -14.60 -11.45
N ALA A 91 -1.26 -13.52 -11.66
CA ALA A 91 -1.46 -12.51 -10.64
C ALA A 91 -2.08 -13.12 -9.37
N PRO A 92 -1.60 -12.74 -8.18
CA PRO A 92 -2.12 -13.26 -6.91
C PRO A 92 -3.53 -12.73 -6.61
N ASP A 93 -4.24 -13.38 -5.68
CA ASP A 93 -5.50 -12.85 -5.14
C ASP A 93 -5.30 -11.47 -4.48
N TYR A 94 -4.21 -11.30 -3.74
CA TYR A 94 -3.85 -10.05 -3.07
C TYR A 94 -2.49 -9.54 -3.58
N ALA A 95 -2.47 -8.37 -4.17
CA ALA A 95 -1.28 -7.68 -4.63
C ALA A 95 -1.04 -6.40 -3.82
N TRP A 96 0.14 -6.26 -3.22
CA TRP A 96 0.66 -5.01 -2.71
C TRP A 96 1.64 -4.44 -3.73
N ILE A 97 1.44 -3.21 -4.18
CA ILE A 97 2.33 -2.54 -5.13
C ILE A 97 2.86 -1.28 -4.46
N SER A 98 4.17 -1.22 -4.28
CA SER A 98 4.84 -0.05 -3.71
C SER A 98 5.77 0.55 -4.76
N PRO A 99 5.50 1.78 -5.23
CA PRO A 99 6.45 2.52 -6.05
C PRO A 99 7.72 2.85 -5.27
N ASP A 100 8.78 3.20 -5.99
CA ASP A 100 10.00 3.70 -5.37
C ASP A 100 9.88 5.21 -5.05
N GLN A 101 10.87 5.75 -4.36
CA GLN A 101 10.93 7.14 -3.92
C GLN A 101 10.80 8.19 -5.05
N CYS A 102 10.95 7.78 -6.30
CA CYS A 102 10.75 8.68 -7.44
C CYS A 102 9.28 8.72 -7.90
N HIS A 103 8.54 7.63 -7.65
CA HIS A 103 7.18 7.43 -8.16
C HIS A 103 6.11 7.40 -7.05
N ASP A 104 6.52 7.39 -5.76
CA ASP A 104 5.62 7.52 -4.60
C ASP A 104 5.22 8.96 -4.30
N MET A 105 5.80 9.93 -5.04
CA MET A 105 5.64 11.39 -4.90
C MET A 105 6.34 12.00 -3.69
N HIS A 106 7.07 11.22 -2.89
CA HIS A 106 7.85 11.70 -1.75
C HIS A 106 9.24 12.21 -2.19
N GLY A 107 9.90 11.46 -3.08
CA GLY A 107 11.26 11.75 -3.49
C GLY A 107 12.33 11.24 -2.52
N ARG A 108 13.58 11.48 -2.87
CA ARG A 108 14.76 11.03 -2.12
C ARG A 108 15.73 12.15 -1.79
N GLY A 109 16.63 11.91 -0.83
CA GLY A 109 17.71 12.83 -0.46
C GLY A 109 18.76 12.93 -1.57
N ALA A 110 18.50 13.77 -2.58
CA ALA A 110 19.35 13.98 -3.73
C ALA A 110 19.48 15.48 -4.03
N PRO A 111 20.53 15.91 -4.79
CA PRO A 111 20.64 17.32 -5.23
C PRO A 111 19.41 17.75 -6.02
N ALA A 112 19.05 19.02 -5.97
CA ALA A 112 17.90 19.58 -6.68
C ALA A 112 17.97 19.41 -8.23
N SER A 113 19.13 19.06 -8.79
CA SER A 113 19.28 18.70 -10.21
C SER A 113 18.81 17.27 -10.51
N ASP A 114 18.58 16.44 -9.50
CA ASP A 114 18.04 15.09 -9.66
C ASP A 114 16.52 15.17 -9.76
N PRO A 115 15.89 14.58 -10.78
CA PRO A 115 14.43 14.63 -10.95
C PRO A 115 13.67 13.95 -9.79
N CYS A 116 14.30 13.01 -9.10
CA CYS A 116 13.73 12.29 -7.95
C CYS A 116 14.07 12.95 -6.59
N SER A 117 14.65 14.14 -6.59
CA SER A 117 14.89 14.88 -5.35
C SER A 117 13.58 15.34 -4.72
N PHE A 118 13.45 15.18 -3.38
CA PHE A 118 12.31 15.73 -2.63
C PHE A 118 12.16 17.26 -2.77
N SER A 119 13.17 17.96 -3.31
CA SER A 119 13.07 19.39 -3.65
C SER A 119 12.30 19.66 -4.95
N ASN A 120 11.92 18.63 -5.71
CA ASN A 120 11.30 18.73 -7.04
C ASN A 120 9.87 18.19 -7.03
N GLU A 121 9.03 18.66 -6.11
CA GLU A 121 7.68 18.18 -5.86
C GLU A 121 6.84 18.01 -7.15
N GLN A 122 6.82 19.00 -8.05
CA GLN A 122 6.06 18.91 -9.29
C GLN A 122 6.53 17.78 -10.21
N ASN A 123 7.84 17.53 -10.27
CA ASN A 123 8.38 16.41 -11.03
C ASN A 123 7.99 15.06 -10.41
N LEU A 124 8.01 14.98 -9.08
CA LEU A 124 7.61 13.79 -8.35
C LEU A 124 6.13 13.48 -8.54
N ILE A 125 5.26 14.47 -8.45
CA ILE A 125 3.83 14.33 -8.73
C ILE A 125 3.62 13.84 -10.18
N ALA A 126 4.30 14.45 -11.14
CA ALA A 126 4.19 14.04 -12.55
C ALA A 126 4.72 12.62 -12.80
N ALA A 127 5.79 12.23 -12.11
CA ALA A 127 6.36 10.88 -12.21
C ALA A 127 5.40 9.84 -11.59
N GLY A 128 4.84 10.13 -10.41
CA GLY A 128 3.86 9.28 -9.76
C GLY A 128 2.56 9.15 -10.55
N ASP A 129 2.04 10.24 -11.12
CA ASP A 129 0.86 10.21 -12.00
C ASP A 129 1.10 9.33 -13.24
N ALA A 130 2.24 9.48 -13.89
CA ALA A 130 2.62 8.64 -15.03
C ALA A 130 2.74 7.16 -14.64
N PHE A 131 3.35 6.86 -13.49
CA PHE A 131 3.45 5.51 -12.94
C PHE A 131 2.07 4.91 -12.67
N LEU A 132 1.20 5.63 -11.97
CA LEU A 132 -0.16 5.19 -11.68
C LEU A 132 -0.96 4.95 -12.97
N SER A 133 -0.87 5.88 -13.92
CA SER A 133 -1.55 5.74 -15.20
C SER A 133 -1.12 4.47 -15.94
N ALA A 134 0.18 4.17 -15.98
CA ALA A 134 0.69 2.97 -16.64
C ALA A 134 0.24 1.70 -15.91
N THR A 135 0.51 1.61 -14.61
CA THR A 135 0.28 0.41 -13.80
C THR A 135 -1.20 0.07 -13.68
N VAL A 136 -2.06 1.06 -13.41
CA VAL A 136 -3.50 0.86 -13.30
C VAL A 136 -4.10 0.40 -14.62
N ASN A 137 -3.71 1.03 -15.75
CA ASN A 137 -4.19 0.62 -17.06
C ASN A 137 -3.73 -0.80 -17.43
N GLU A 138 -2.52 -1.17 -17.07
CA GLU A 138 -1.99 -2.53 -17.29
C GLU A 138 -2.81 -3.57 -16.53
N ILE A 139 -3.02 -3.36 -15.21
CA ILE A 139 -3.84 -4.25 -14.38
C ILE A 139 -5.26 -4.35 -14.96
N MET A 140 -5.90 -3.22 -15.25
CA MET A 140 -7.29 -3.19 -15.75
C MET A 140 -7.44 -3.80 -17.15
N SER A 141 -6.36 -3.88 -17.92
CA SER A 141 -6.34 -4.53 -19.25
C SER A 141 -6.01 -6.02 -19.20
N SER A 142 -5.60 -6.53 -18.05
CA SER A 142 -5.19 -7.93 -17.85
C SER A 142 -6.39 -8.86 -17.62
N GLN A 143 -6.14 -10.16 -17.73
CA GLN A 143 -7.15 -11.18 -17.40
C GLN A 143 -7.38 -11.30 -15.88
N ALA A 144 -6.52 -10.72 -15.04
CA ALA A 144 -6.70 -10.67 -13.59
C ALA A 144 -7.81 -9.68 -13.16
N TRP A 145 -8.10 -8.67 -14.01
CA TRP A 145 -9.12 -7.67 -13.73
C TRP A 145 -10.52 -8.19 -14.04
N THR A 146 -11.13 -8.92 -13.10
CA THR A 146 -12.41 -9.61 -13.29
C THR A 146 -13.25 -9.61 -12.02
N GLY A 147 -14.54 -9.89 -12.16
CA GLY A 147 -15.42 -10.16 -11.02
C GLY A 147 -15.46 -9.02 -10.00
N ASN A 148 -15.04 -9.29 -8.79
CA ASN A 148 -15.01 -8.33 -7.67
C ASN A 148 -13.61 -7.74 -7.43
N SER A 149 -12.78 -7.63 -8.47
CA SER A 149 -11.47 -6.99 -8.36
C SER A 149 -11.61 -5.52 -7.96
N VAL A 150 -10.74 -5.08 -7.07
CA VAL A 150 -10.68 -3.69 -6.57
C VAL A 150 -9.22 -3.25 -6.50
N ILE A 151 -8.95 -2.01 -6.94
CA ILE A 151 -7.68 -1.33 -6.74
C ILE A 151 -7.90 -0.20 -5.73
N PHE A 152 -7.12 -0.22 -4.66
CA PHE A 152 -7.00 0.91 -3.73
C PHE A 152 -5.71 1.67 -4.04
N ILE A 153 -5.80 2.99 -4.18
CA ILE A 153 -4.66 3.89 -4.32
C ILE A 153 -4.71 4.85 -3.14
N THR A 154 -3.68 4.84 -2.32
CA THR A 154 -3.63 5.68 -1.11
C THR A 154 -2.17 5.94 -0.71
N TRP A 155 -1.99 6.91 0.17
CA TRP A 155 -0.71 7.19 0.84
C TRP A 155 -0.82 6.82 2.31
N ASP A 156 0.30 6.72 3.00
CA ASP A 156 0.40 6.36 4.41
C ASP A 156 0.01 7.53 5.33
N GLU A 157 0.39 8.75 4.97
CA GLU A 157 0.11 9.96 5.74
C GLU A 157 -0.05 11.18 4.84
N SER A 158 -0.54 12.28 5.42
CA SER A 158 -0.66 13.57 4.72
C SER A 158 0.69 14.27 4.62
N ASP A 159 0.82 15.20 3.69
CA ASP A 159 1.96 16.12 3.65
C ASP A 159 1.88 17.12 4.80
N PHE A 160 2.70 16.92 5.82
CA PHE A 160 2.78 17.81 6.98
C PHE A 160 3.55 19.12 6.71
N THR A 161 4.20 19.24 5.56
CA THR A 161 4.97 20.42 5.17
C THR A 161 4.21 21.33 4.21
N GLY A 162 3.15 20.84 3.60
CA GLY A 162 2.39 21.49 2.58
C GLY A 162 1.31 22.46 3.09
N THR A 163 0.70 23.14 2.13
CA THR A 163 -0.47 24.00 2.34
C THR A 163 -1.76 23.33 1.82
N GLY A 164 -1.73 22.00 1.71
CA GLY A 164 -2.85 21.20 1.20
C GLY A 164 -4.14 21.33 2.05
N PRO A 165 -5.23 20.64 1.66
CA PRO A 165 -6.52 20.71 2.37
C PRO A 165 -6.42 20.33 3.85
N SER A 166 -5.51 19.41 4.19
CA SER A 166 -5.21 19.04 5.57
C SER A 166 -4.36 20.09 6.29
N GLY A 167 -3.62 20.92 5.55
CA GLY A 167 -2.74 21.96 6.08
C GLY A 167 -1.60 21.39 6.94
N PHE A 168 -0.63 22.26 7.21
CA PHE A 168 0.37 21.96 8.21
C PHE A 168 -0.31 21.88 9.59
N GLY A 169 -0.20 20.73 10.22
CA GLY A 169 -0.75 20.48 11.55
C GLY A 169 -2.04 19.68 11.58
N ASP A 170 -2.55 19.18 10.46
CA ASP A 170 -3.58 18.14 10.50
C ASP A 170 -2.95 16.84 11.02
N THR A 171 -3.31 16.51 12.22
CA THR A 171 -2.88 15.30 12.92
C THR A 171 -4.06 14.42 13.27
N SER A 172 -5.16 14.55 12.53
CA SER A 172 -6.32 13.68 12.71
C SER A 172 -5.94 12.22 12.49
N GLY A 173 -6.62 11.33 13.16
CA GLY A 173 -6.37 9.90 13.06
C GLY A 173 -7.42 9.08 13.79
N CYS A 174 -7.43 7.77 13.54
CA CYS A 174 -8.31 6.81 14.20
C CYS A 174 -7.66 6.26 15.47
N CYS A 175 -8.54 5.76 16.34
CA CYS A 175 -8.19 4.71 17.29
C CYS A 175 -7.12 5.15 18.29
N ASP A 176 -7.26 6.36 18.83
CA ASP A 176 -6.36 7.01 19.80
C ASP A 176 -4.95 7.33 19.25
N ALA A 177 -4.74 7.34 17.94
CA ALA A 177 -3.49 7.84 17.36
C ALA A 177 -3.36 9.35 17.57
N VAL A 178 -2.37 9.79 18.36
CA VAL A 178 -2.08 11.20 18.60
C VAL A 178 -0.56 11.40 18.61
N PRO A 179 -0.01 12.10 17.61
CA PRO A 179 -0.66 12.56 16.40
C PRO A 179 -1.06 11.42 15.49
N GLY A 180 -2.11 11.58 14.69
CA GLY A 180 -2.47 10.71 13.58
C GLY A 180 -1.77 11.10 12.28
N GLY A 181 -2.02 10.35 11.20
CA GLY A 181 -1.41 10.58 9.88
C GLY A 181 -2.06 11.70 9.07
N GLY A 182 -3.10 12.35 9.58
CA GLY A 182 -3.82 13.40 8.87
C GLY A 182 -4.74 12.91 7.76
N HIS A 183 -5.20 13.81 6.90
CA HIS A 183 -6.10 13.53 5.79
C HIS A 183 -5.33 13.14 4.53
N VAL A 184 -5.48 11.92 4.09
CA VAL A 184 -4.81 11.38 2.87
C VAL A 184 -5.80 11.19 1.72
N ALA A 185 -5.33 11.39 0.50
CA ALA A 185 -6.09 11.07 -0.71
C ALA A 185 -6.25 9.54 -0.83
N THR A 186 -7.46 9.08 -1.14
CA THR A 186 -7.72 7.68 -1.39
C THR A 186 -8.67 7.53 -2.58
N LEU A 187 -8.29 6.69 -3.54
CA LEU A 187 -9.12 6.34 -4.68
C LEU A 187 -9.40 4.83 -4.65
N VAL A 188 -10.63 4.49 -5.01
CA VAL A 188 -11.08 3.09 -5.11
C VAL A 188 -11.60 2.86 -6.52
N ILE A 189 -11.01 1.90 -7.22
CA ILE A 189 -11.43 1.49 -8.56
C ILE A 189 -12.00 0.07 -8.44
N SER A 190 -13.28 -0.08 -8.71
CA SER A 190 -13.97 -1.37 -8.64
C SER A 190 -14.31 -1.87 -10.03
N HIS A 191 -14.04 -3.15 -10.30
CA HIS A 191 -14.46 -3.79 -11.57
C HIS A 191 -15.98 -3.95 -11.65
N SER A 192 -16.64 -4.23 -10.53
CA SER A 192 -18.09 -4.47 -10.50
C SER A 192 -18.93 -3.19 -10.43
N ASP A 193 -18.33 -2.05 -10.14
CA ASP A 193 -19.03 -0.77 -9.99
C ASP A 193 -18.30 0.35 -10.75
N HIS A 194 -18.93 0.86 -11.78
CA HIS A 194 -18.38 1.90 -12.67
C HIS A 194 -18.93 3.30 -12.38
N ALA A 195 -19.75 3.46 -11.34
CA ALA A 195 -20.29 4.76 -10.98
C ALA A 195 -19.25 5.62 -10.27
N ALA A 196 -18.98 6.81 -10.79
CA ALA A 196 -18.16 7.79 -10.07
C ALA A 196 -18.90 8.19 -8.77
N ARG A 197 -18.23 8.03 -7.64
CA ARG A 197 -18.75 8.32 -6.31
C ARG A 197 -17.73 9.07 -5.48
N THR A 198 -18.24 9.79 -4.50
CA THR A 198 -17.47 10.32 -3.38
C THR A 198 -18.12 9.85 -2.08
N SER A 199 -17.33 9.65 -1.05
CA SER A 199 -17.81 9.33 0.30
C SER A 199 -17.35 10.41 1.26
N ASP A 200 -18.28 10.88 2.11
CA ASP A 200 -18.00 11.82 3.20
C ASP A 200 -17.77 11.08 4.53
N VAL A 201 -17.71 9.74 4.49
CA VAL A 201 -17.40 8.93 5.68
C VAL A 201 -15.92 9.09 6.03
N ALA A 202 -15.65 9.36 7.31
CA ALA A 202 -14.27 9.49 7.81
C ALA A 202 -13.61 8.12 7.90
N TYR A 203 -13.17 7.59 6.75
CA TYR A 203 -12.40 6.36 6.67
C TYR A 203 -10.97 6.55 7.14
N ASN A 204 -10.31 5.45 7.45
CA ASN A 204 -8.92 5.38 7.84
C ASN A 204 -8.28 4.09 7.27
N HIS A 205 -6.98 3.89 7.46
CA HIS A 205 -6.29 2.71 6.92
C HIS A 205 -6.83 1.37 7.45
N TYR A 206 -7.37 1.36 8.68
CA TYR A 206 -8.05 0.16 9.18
C TYR A 206 -9.38 -0.07 8.45
N SER A 207 -10.05 0.98 7.98
CA SER A 207 -11.25 0.84 7.15
C SER A 207 -10.94 0.15 5.82
N MET A 208 -9.81 0.45 5.20
CA MET A 208 -9.35 -0.24 4.00
C MET A 208 -9.01 -1.71 4.31
N LEU A 209 -8.27 -1.96 5.39
CA LEU A 209 -7.92 -3.33 5.78
C LEU A 209 -9.16 -4.16 6.11
N THR A 210 -10.10 -3.63 6.90
CA THR A 210 -11.36 -4.36 7.22
C THR A 210 -12.22 -4.60 5.96
N THR A 211 -12.14 -3.71 4.95
CA THR A 211 -12.82 -3.94 3.66
C THR A 211 -12.25 -5.17 2.94
N ILE A 212 -10.94 -5.34 2.98
CA ILE A 212 -10.24 -6.49 2.40
C ILE A 212 -10.57 -7.76 3.21
N GLU A 213 -10.48 -7.69 4.54
CA GLU A 213 -10.83 -8.77 5.45
C GLU A 213 -12.26 -9.26 5.24
N ASP A 214 -13.21 -8.33 5.16
CA ASP A 214 -14.61 -8.62 4.88
C ASP A 214 -14.81 -9.24 3.49
N GLY A 215 -14.07 -8.75 2.49
CA GLY A 215 -14.18 -9.23 1.11
C GLY A 215 -13.95 -10.73 0.97
N TRP A 216 -13.07 -11.29 1.81
CA TRP A 216 -12.73 -12.71 1.80
C TRP A 216 -13.13 -13.46 3.09
N ASN A 217 -13.84 -12.80 4.01
CA ASN A 217 -14.23 -13.35 5.31
C ASN A 217 -13.01 -13.85 6.12
N LEU A 218 -11.98 -13.00 6.20
CA LEU A 218 -10.72 -13.35 6.86
C LEU A 218 -10.77 -13.25 8.40
N GLY A 219 -11.77 -12.61 8.95
CA GLY A 219 -11.80 -12.17 10.35
C GLY A 219 -11.14 -10.80 10.50
N CYS A 220 -10.79 -10.39 11.69
CA CYS A 220 -10.22 -9.07 11.96
C CYS A 220 -8.87 -9.14 12.67
N LEU A 221 -8.03 -8.09 12.48
CA LEU A 221 -6.71 -7.92 13.08
C LEU A 221 -6.62 -6.62 13.88
N GLY A 222 -6.28 -6.70 15.16
CA GLY A 222 -6.05 -5.52 15.98
C GLY A 222 -7.22 -4.53 15.92
N PHE A 223 -7.00 -3.32 15.41
CA PHE A 223 -8.04 -2.29 15.36
C PHE A 223 -9.11 -2.50 14.29
N THR A 224 -8.94 -3.40 13.33
CA THR A 224 -10.05 -3.75 12.42
C THR A 224 -11.18 -4.47 13.17
N CYS A 225 -10.92 -4.98 14.38
CA CYS A 225 -11.94 -5.53 15.28
C CYS A 225 -12.74 -4.44 16.04
N ASP A 226 -12.33 -3.19 15.99
CA ASP A 226 -13.00 -2.07 16.65
C ASP A 226 -14.12 -1.50 15.78
N THR A 227 -15.23 -2.20 15.71
CA THR A 227 -16.38 -1.81 14.89
C THR A 227 -17.07 -0.50 15.33
N ALA A 228 -16.68 0.07 16.46
CA ALA A 228 -17.16 1.38 16.91
C ALA A 228 -16.45 2.53 16.19
N ASN A 229 -15.19 2.35 15.83
CA ASN A 229 -14.34 3.38 15.23
C ASN A 229 -13.87 3.05 13.81
N VAL A 230 -14.03 1.80 13.38
CA VAL A 230 -13.59 1.33 12.04
C VAL A 230 -14.80 0.81 11.28
N THR A 231 -15.06 1.44 10.14
CA THR A 231 -16.15 1.08 9.23
C THR A 231 -15.57 0.65 7.89
N PRO A 232 -15.99 -0.48 7.29
CA PRO A 232 -15.51 -0.88 5.97
C PRO A 232 -16.00 0.09 4.89
N MET A 233 -15.22 0.25 3.83
CA MET A 233 -15.47 1.17 2.71
C MET A 233 -16.48 0.57 1.70
N SER A 234 -17.55 -0.03 2.19
CA SER A 234 -18.52 -0.80 1.40
C SER A 234 -19.31 0.04 0.39
N ASP A 235 -19.46 1.33 0.62
CA ASP A 235 -20.09 2.28 -0.31
C ASP A 235 -19.19 2.63 -1.51
N LEU A 236 -17.90 2.34 -1.44
CA LEU A 236 -16.93 2.61 -2.50
C LEU A 236 -16.55 1.36 -3.33
N VAL A 237 -16.64 0.17 -2.76
CA VAL A 237 -16.26 -1.07 -3.45
C VAL A 237 -17.41 -1.73 -4.22
N GLY A 238 -18.64 -1.21 -4.08
CA GLY A 238 -19.83 -1.76 -4.72
C GLY A 238 -20.46 -2.93 -3.98
N PRO A 239 -21.65 -3.37 -4.41
CA PRO A 239 -22.36 -4.48 -3.78
C PRO A 239 -21.57 -5.79 -4.01
N ARG A 240 -21.53 -6.63 -2.98
CA ARG A 240 -21.04 -8.00 -3.13
C ARG A 240 -22.01 -8.74 -4.07
N GLY A 241 -21.49 -9.23 -5.19
CA GLY A 241 -22.24 -10.05 -6.15
C GLY A 241 -22.53 -11.46 -5.59
#